data_faa801a7175d5c31ffa2c2e1d93edbcc
#
_entry.id   faa801a7175d5c31ffa2c2e1d93edbcc
#
_cell.length_a   1.000
_cell.length_b   1.000
_cell.length_c   1.000
_cell.angle_alpha   90.00
_cell.angle_beta   90.00
_cell.angle_gamma   90.00
#
_symmetry.space_group_name_H-M   'P 1'
#
loop_
_entity.id
_entity.type
_entity.pdbx_description
1 polymer ?
#
loop_
_entity_poly.entity_id
_entity_poly.type
_entity_poly.pdbx_seq_one_letter_code
_entity_poly.pdbx_strand_id
1 'polypeptide(L)'
;MNDLVMPKIDRKLIARKIDIVNDFKKIIKSENVLYHEDEMRPFETDALTAYKQKPLIVIFPENTKEVSKILSYCNQHRIKVVPRGAGTGLSGGALPMSDSVLLCLGKFNKIIDIDYRNRCVVAQPGVTNLSITQAVQHKGFYYAPDPSSQIACSIGGNVAE
;
A
#
# COMPACT_ATOMS: atom_id res chain seq x y z
N MET A 1 -8.86 -16.63 27.43
CA MET A 1 -8.33 -16.05 26.19
C MET A 1 -9.22 -14.88 25.84
N ASN A 2 -8.66 -13.68 25.69
CA ASN A 2 -9.48 -12.57 25.19
C ASN A 2 -9.71 -12.83 23.71
N ASP A 3 -10.97 -13.03 23.32
CA ASP A 3 -11.33 -13.20 21.92
C ASP A 3 -10.91 -11.97 21.14
N LEU A 4 -10.29 -12.14 19.99
CA LEU A 4 -9.92 -11.05 19.10
C LEU A 4 -11.21 -10.40 18.59
N VAL A 5 -11.50 -9.18 19.03
CA VAL A 5 -12.68 -8.44 18.61
C VAL A 5 -12.33 -7.60 17.39
N MET A 6 -12.82 -8.01 16.22
CA MET A 6 -12.66 -7.21 14.99
C MET A 6 -13.47 -5.91 15.08
N PRO A 7 -12.97 -4.79 14.53
CA PRO A 7 -13.70 -3.51 14.51
C PRO A 7 -15.08 -3.66 13.85
N LYS A 8 -16.06 -2.93 14.37
CA LYS A 8 -17.41 -2.91 13.78
C LYS A 8 -17.35 -2.36 12.36
N ILE A 9 -18.00 -3.07 11.44
CA ILE A 9 -18.10 -2.71 10.03
C ILE A 9 -19.16 -1.63 9.84
N ASP A 10 -18.84 -0.58 9.09
CA ASP A 10 -19.82 0.45 8.69
C ASP A 10 -20.58 0.00 7.42
N ARG A 11 -21.76 -0.60 7.63
CA ARG A 11 -22.64 -1.05 6.53
C ARG A 11 -23.16 0.11 5.68
N LYS A 12 -23.31 1.33 6.23
CA LYS A 12 -23.75 2.50 5.47
C LYS A 12 -22.67 2.93 4.47
N LEU A 13 -21.41 2.81 4.86
CA LEU A 13 -20.29 3.07 3.97
C LEU A 13 -20.25 2.06 2.82
N ILE A 14 -20.44 0.76 3.13
CA ILE A 14 -20.48 -0.29 2.11
C ILE A 14 -21.59 -0.04 1.09
N ALA A 15 -22.79 0.37 1.54
CA ALA A 15 -23.90 0.69 0.66
C ALA A 15 -23.60 1.84 -0.33
N ARG A 16 -22.66 2.73 0.01
CA ARG A 16 -22.21 3.86 -0.82
C ARG A 16 -20.99 3.53 -1.70
N LYS A 17 -20.60 2.26 -1.80
CA LYS A 17 -19.38 1.85 -2.54
C LYS A 17 -19.28 2.46 -3.93
N ILE A 18 -20.33 2.42 -4.72
CA ILE A 18 -20.32 2.91 -6.11
C ILE A 18 -20.13 4.43 -6.17
N ASP A 19 -20.75 5.18 -5.27
CA ASP A 19 -20.56 6.64 -5.20
C ASP A 19 -19.10 6.98 -4.87
N ILE A 20 -18.52 6.28 -3.90
CA ILE A 20 -17.13 6.43 -3.48
C ILE A 20 -16.18 6.09 -4.63
N VAL A 21 -16.45 5.02 -5.38
CA VAL A 21 -15.69 4.65 -6.60
C VAL A 21 -15.73 5.78 -7.62
N ASN A 22 -16.91 6.34 -7.88
CA ASN A 22 -17.08 7.43 -8.84
C ASN A 22 -16.32 8.69 -8.41
N ASP A 23 -16.27 8.97 -7.11
CA ASP A 23 -15.50 10.10 -6.58
C ASP A 23 -13.99 9.87 -6.69
N PHE A 24 -13.50 8.67 -6.40
CA PHE A 24 -12.08 8.36 -6.61
C PHE A 24 -11.67 8.43 -8.07
N LYS A 25 -12.51 8.03 -9.01
CA LYS A 25 -12.27 8.17 -10.46
C LYS A 25 -12.17 9.62 -10.94
N LYS A 26 -12.62 10.61 -10.15
CA LYS A 26 -12.38 12.04 -10.39
C LYS A 26 -11.04 12.52 -9.83
N ILE A 27 -10.45 11.78 -8.88
CA ILE A 27 -9.19 12.13 -8.22
C ILE A 27 -8.00 11.48 -8.91
N ILE A 28 -8.13 10.21 -9.32
CA ILE A 28 -7.11 9.40 -9.97
C ILE A 28 -7.65 8.74 -11.24
N LYS A 29 -6.78 8.19 -12.06
CA LYS A 29 -7.17 7.44 -13.26
C LYS A 29 -8.11 6.29 -12.91
N SER A 30 -9.13 6.07 -13.74
CA SER A 30 -10.15 5.04 -13.50
C SER A 30 -9.57 3.62 -13.40
N GLU A 31 -8.53 3.32 -14.17
CA GLU A 31 -7.82 2.04 -14.17
C GLU A 31 -7.06 1.77 -12.86
N ASN A 32 -6.83 2.81 -12.05
CA ASN A 32 -6.17 2.73 -10.75
C ASN A 32 -7.14 2.53 -9.58
N VAL A 33 -8.44 2.37 -9.86
CA VAL A 33 -9.51 2.14 -8.88
C VAL A 33 -10.11 0.76 -9.10
N LEU A 34 -9.69 -0.24 -8.33
CA LEU A 34 -10.22 -1.59 -8.38
C LEU A 34 -11.38 -1.73 -7.39
N TYR A 35 -12.52 -2.19 -7.85
CA TYR A 35 -13.72 -2.33 -7.04
C TYR A 35 -14.54 -3.58 -7.34
N HIS A 36 -14.23 -4.31 -8.41
CA HIS A 36 -14.81 -5.61 -8.68
C HIS A 36 -14.19 -6.68 -7.79
N GLU A 37 -14.99 -7.65 -7.39
CA GLU A 37 -14.57 -8.66 -6.41
C GLU A 37 -13.36 -9.47 -6.86
N ASP A 38 -13.32 -9.87 -8.14
CA ASP A 38 -12.24 -10.68 -8.68
C ASP A 38 -10.92 -9.91 -8.76
N GLU A 39 -10.97 -8.61 -9.07
CA GLU A 39 -9.79 -7.72 -9.08
C GLU A 39 -9.20 -7.53 -7.68
N MET A 40 -10.03 -7.59 -6.64
CA MET A 40 -9.61 -7.37 -5.25
C MET A 40 -9.10 -8.63 -4.54
N ARG A 41 -9.28 -9.83 -5.11
CA ARG A 41 -8.82 -11.09 -4.51
C ARG A 41 -7.33 -11.13 -4.15
N PRO A 42 -6.39 -10.61 -4.98
CA PRO A 42 -4.98 -10.58 -4.62
C PRO A 42 -4.64 -9.73 -3.40
N PHE A 43 -5.59 -8.90 -2.95
CA PHE A 43 -5.42 -7.94 -1.87
C PHE A 43 -6.17 -8.31 -0.58
N GLU A 44 -6.82 -9.48 -0.54
CA GLU A 44 -7.63 -9.90 0.62
C GLU A 44 -6.80 -10.40 1.81
N THR A 45 -5.49 -10.58 1.62
CA THR A 45 -4.55 -11.03 2.66
C THR A 45 -3.20 -10.32 2.50
N ASP A 46 -2.38 -10.35 3.52
CA ASP A 46 -0.94 -10.09 3.46
C ASP A 46 -0.17 -11.42 3.58
N ALA A 47 1.13 -11.40 3.90
CA ALA A 47 1.91 -12.63 4.06
C ALA A 47 1.51 -13.42 5.33
N LEU A 48 0.82 -12.79 6.28
CA LEU A 48 0.14 -13.48 7.36
C LEU A 48 -1.17 -14.09 6.84
N THR A 49 -1.10 -15.25 6.23
CA THR A 49 -2.23 -15.90 5.54
C THR A 49 -3.36 -16.39 6.46
N ALA A 50 -3.24 -16.18 7.77
CA ALA A 50 -4.22 -16.60 8.77
C ALA A 50 -5.56 -15.86 8.66
N TYR A 51 -5.56 -14.66 8.10
CA TYR A 51 -6.75 -13.81 7.96
C TYR A 51 -6.95 -13.41 6.50
N LYS A 52 -8.22 -13.38 6.10
CA LYS A 52 -8.63 -12.94 4.76
C LYS A 52 -9.79 -11.98 4.87
N GLN A 53 -9.64 -10.81 4.27
CA GLN A 53 -10.70 -9.80 4.22
C GLN A 53 -10.56 -8.97 2.95
N LYS A 54 -11.59 -8.97 2.09
CA LYS A 54 -11.59 -8.08 0.93
C LYS A 54 -11.81 -6.63 1.38
N PRO A 55 -11.02 -5.68 0.82
CA PRO A 55 -11.27 -4.25 1.05
C PRO A 55 -12.55 -3.79 0.37
N LEU A 56 -13.03 -2.59 0.73
CA LEU A 56 -14.12 -1.93 0.01
C LEU A 56 -13.68 -1.56 -1.41
N ILE A 57 -12.51 -0.97 -1.54
CA ILE A 57 -11.90 -0.48 -2.79
C ILE A 57 -10.38 -0.59 -2.65
N VAL A 58 -9.69 -0.90 -3.75
CA VAL A 58 -8.22 -0.82 -3.85
C VAL A 58 -7.85 0.33 -4.77
N ILE A 59 -6.92 1.18 -4.38
CA ILE A 59 -6.49 2.34 -5.17
C ILE A 59 -4.98 2.43 -5.29
N PHE A 60 -4.51 2.83 -6.48
CA PHE A 60 -3.10 2.96 -6.85
C PHE A 60 -2.78 4.38 -7.28
N PRO A 61 -2.51 5.31 -6.36
CA PRO A 61 -2.08 6.66 -6.73
C PRO A 61 -0.71 6.63 -7.41
N GLU A 62 -0.48 7.60 -8.31
CA GLU A 62 0.77 7.72 -9.06
C GLU A 62 1.68 8.85 -8.54
N ASN A 63 1.15 9.72 -7.68
CA ASN A 63 1.88 10.86 -7.15
C ASN A 63 1.34 11.32 -5.78
N THR A 64 2.16 12.10 -5.07
CA THR A 64 1.83 12.59 -3.72
C THR A 64 0.57 13.47 -3.68
N LYS A 65 0.27 14.21 -4.77
CA LYS A 65 -0.94 15.05 -4.83
C LYS A 65 -2.21 14.18 -4.83
N GLU A 66 -2.18 13.06 -5.54
CA GLU A 66 -3.28 12.08 -5.52
C GLU A 66 -3.45 11.48 -4.13
N VAL A 67 -2.35 11.05 -3.48
CA VAL A 67 -2.39 10.53 -2.10
C VAL A 67 -3.02 11.55 -1.16
N SER A 68 -2.60 12.82 -1.22
CA SER A 68 -3.15 13.90 -0.40
C SER A 68 -4.66 14.07 -0.59
N LYS A 69 -5.13 14.08 -1.86
CA LYS A 69 -6.56 14.19 -2.17
C LYS A 69 -7.36 12.99 -1.67
N ILE A 70 -6.81 11.78 -1.84
CA ILE A 70 -7.43 10.52 -1.37
C ILE A 70 -7.58 10.56 0.15
N LEU A 71 -6.51 10.89 0.88
CA LEU A 71 -6.54 10.96 2.33
C LEU A 71 -7.50 12.04 2.83
N SER A 72 -7.54 13.20 2.18
CA SER A 72 -8.48 14.28 2.48
C SER A 72 -9.93 13.81 2.30
N TYR A 73 -10.24 13.16 1.18
CA TYR A 73 -11.55 12.60 0.90
C TYR A 73 -11.95 11.55 1.94
N CYS A 74 -11.05 10.61 2.24
CA CYS A 74 -11.29 9.57 3.23
C CYS A 74 -11.54 10.16 4.62
N ASN A 75 -10.77 11.18 5.02
CA ASN A 75 -10.96 11.87 6.30
C ASN A 75 -12.33 12.58 6.37
N GLN A 76 -12.72 13.31 5.33
CA GLN A 76 -14.02 14.01 5.27
C GLN A 76 -15.20 13.04 5.36
N HIS A 77 -15.08 11.87 4.74
CA HIS A 77 -16.14 10.85 4.70
C HIS A 77 -16.00 9.77 5.78
N ARG A 78 -15.00 9.91 6.68
CA ARG A 78 -14.68 8.95 7.76
C ARG A 78 -14.45 7.52 7.24
N ILE A 79 -13.80 7.41 6.09
CA ILE A 79 -13.42 6.14 5.47
C ILE A 79 -12.08 5.70 6.05
N LYS A 80 -12.00 4.47 6.52
CA LYS A 80 -10.75 3.87 7.00
C LYS A 80 -9.80 3.66 5.83
N VAL A 81 -8.51 3.95 6.02
CA VAL A 81 -7.47 3.73 5.01
C VAL A 81 -6.45 2.75 5.56
N VAL A 82 -6.13 1.73 4.78
CA VAL A 82 -5.06 0.79 5.07
C VAL A 82 -3.98 0.99 4.02
N PRO A 83 -2.79 1.49 4.39
CA PRO A 83 -1.68 1.61 3.45
C PRO A 83 -1.10 0.23 3.15
N ARG A 84 -0.66 0.00 1.90
CA ARG A 84 -0.05 -1.25 1.46
C ARG A 84 1.14 -0.99 0.53
N GLY A 85 2.28 -1.57 0.87
CA GLY A 85 3.41 -1.75 -0.05
C GLY A 85 3.21 -3.02 -0.88
N ALA A 86 4.12 -3.98 -0.73
CA ALA A 86 4.02 -5.28 -1.39
C ALA A 86 3.12 -6.30 -0.65
N GLY A 87 2.75 -6.03 0.61
CA GLY A 87 1.96 -6.95 1.43
C GLY A 87 2.75 -8.15 1.95
N THR A 88 4.05 -8.00 2.11
CA THR A 88 4.98 -9.05 2.60
C THR A 88 5.09 -9.11 4.12
N GLY A 89 4.45 -8.18 4.85
CA GLY A 89 4.44 -8.16 6.32
C GLY A 89 3.67 -9.33 6.91
N LEU A 90 4.06 -9.74 8.13
CA LEU A 90 3.50 -10.87 8.87
C LEU A 90 2.68 -10.44 10.09
N SER A 91 2.48 -9.14 10.29
CA SER A 91 1.84 -8.58 11.48
C SER A 91 0.39 -8.13 11.25
N GLY A 92 -0.14 -8.33 10.05
CA GLY A 92 -1.50 -7.91 9.70
C GLY A 92 -1.65 -6.42 9.37
N GLY A 93 -0.55 -5.64 9.31
CA GLY A 93 -0.59 -4.19 9.07
C GLY A 93 -1.13 -3.80 7.68
N ALA A 94 -0.98 -4.68 6.69
CA ALA A 94 -1.52 -4.50 5.34
C ALA A 94 -2.84 -5.26 5.09
N LEU A 95 -3.42 -5.89 6.12
CA LEU A 95 -4.69 -6.60 6.02
C LEU A 95 -5.85 -5.58 5.98
N PRO A 96 -6.66 -5.55 4.91
CA PRO A 96 -7.76 -4.61 4.79
C PRO A 96 -8.94 -4.96 5.69
N MET A 97 -9.85 -4.01 5.85
CA MET A 97 -11.20 -4.23 6.39
C MET A 97 -12.23 -4.05 5.28
N SER A 98 -13.40 -4.71 5.40
CA SER A 98 -14.45 -4.67 4.36
C SER A 98 -15.04 -3.27 4.12
N ASP A 99 -14.85 -2.35 5.06
CA ASP A 99 -15.25 -0.95 5.00
C ASP A 99 -14.04 0.00 4.89
N SER A 100 -12.90 -0.49 4.42
CA SER A 100 -11.69 0.31 4.23
C SER A 100 -11.31 0.45 2.77
N VAL A 101 -10.60 1.54 2.46
CA VAL A 101 -9.86 1.72 1.22
C VAL A 101 -8.45 1.19 1.43
N LEU A 102 -7.99 0.30 0.56
CA LEU A 102 -6.62 -0.16 0.51
C LEU A 102 -5.81 0.76 -0.41
N LEU A 103 -4.89 1.51 0.17
CA LEU A 103 -4.03 2.47 -0.51
C LEU A 103 -2.72 1.81 -0.89
N CYS A 104 -2.60 1.35 -2.13
CA CYS A 104 -1.42 0.64 -2.62
C CYS A 104 -0.39 1.61 -3.21
N LEU A 105 0.82 1.62 -2.66
CA LEU A 105 1.90 2.53 -3.07
C LEU A 105 2.91 1.91 -4.05
N GLY A 106 2.61 0.77 -4.65
CA GLY A 106 3.51 0.08 -5.58
C GLY A 106 3.91 0.87 -6.84
N LYS A 107 3.11 1.88 -7.23
CA LYS A 107 3.46 2.78 -8.34
C LYS A 107 4.50 3.85 -7.97
N PHE A 108 4.81 4.02 -6.70
CA PHE A 108 5.89 4.89 -6.21
C PHE A 108 7.22 4.13 -6.22
N ASN A 109 7.72 3.76 -7.37
CA ASN A 109 8.85 2.83 -7.53
C ASN A 109 10.11 3.45 -8.15
N LYS A 110 10.28 4.77 -8.03
CA LYS A 110 11.45 5.46 -8.60
C LYS A 110 12.53 5.66 -7.56
N ILE A 111 13.79 5.37 -7.93
CA ILE A 111 14.98 5.89 -7.26
C ILE A 111 15.17 7.30 -7.82
N ILE A 112 15.14 8.30 -6.93
CA ILE A 112 15.14 9.73 -7.30
C ILE A 112 16.58 10.23 -7.41
N ASP A 113 17.44 9.86 -6.44
CA ASP A 113 18.81 10.29 -6.36
C ASP A 113 19.69 9.25 -5.65
N ILE A 114 20.99 9.22 -5.97
CA ILE A 114 22.00 8.37 -5.33
C ILE A 114 23.20 9.24 -4.96
N ASP A 115 23.35 9.51 -3.69
CA ASP A 115 24.52 10.23 -3.14
C ASP A 115 25.57 9.24 -2.64
N TYR A 116 26.54 8.92 -3.50
CA TYR A 116 27.64 8.01 -3.15
C TYR A 116 28.57 8.59 -2.07
N ARG A 117 28.72 9.92 -1.99
CA ARG A 117 29.57 10.58 -1.00
C ARG A 117 29.03 10.40 0.41
N ASN A 118 27.73 10.60 0.58
CA ASN A 118 27.05 10.45 1.87
C ASN A 118 26.47 9.03 2.07
N ARG A 119 26.62 8.15 1.08
CA ARG A 119 26.10 6.76 1.10
C ARG A 119 24.59 6.70 1.33
N CYS A 120 23.87 7.59 0.66
CA CYS A 120 22.42 7.68 0.77
C CYS A 120 21.74 7.50 -0.58
N VAL A 121 20.53 6.95 -0.53
CA VAL A 121 19.61 6.85 -1.68
C VAL A 121 18.31 7.56 -1.33
N VAL A 122 17.84 8.42 -2.22
CA VAL A 122 16.50 9.00 -2.15
C VAL A 122 15.60 8.17 -3.04
N ALA A 123 14.66 7.45 -2.44
CA ALA A 123 13.77 6.54 -3.15
C ALA A 123 12.30 6.76 -2.76
N GLN A 124 11.41 6.47 -3.69
CA GLN A 124 9.98 6.42 -3.41
C GLN A 124 9.62 5.15 -2.60
N PRO A 125 8.55 5.16 -1.81
CA PRO A 125 8.25 4.10 -0.84
C PRO A 125 7.95 2.71 -1.44
N GLY A 126 7.61 2.63 -2.73
CA GLY A 126 7.36 1.36 -3.42
C GLY A 126 8.60 0.71 -4.06
N VAL A 127 9.78 1.34 -3.95
CA VAL A 127 11.04 0.74 -4.42
C VAL A 127 11.38 -0.48 -3.58
N THR A 128 11.81 -1.59 -4.22
CA THR A 128 12.21 -2.80 -3.48
C THR A 128 13.64 -2.68 -2.94
N ASN A 129 13.95 -3.41 -1.86
CA ASN A 129 15.31 -3.47 -1.30
C ASN A 129 16.32 -3.92 -2.37
N LEU A 130 15.98 -4.97 -3.10
CA LEU A 130 16.84 -5.50 -4.16
C LEU A 130 17.10 -4.47 -5.26
N SER A 131 16.10 -3.68 -5.66
CA SER A 131 16.27 -2.61 -6.65
C SER A 131 17.27 -1.55 -6.21
N ILE A 132 17.30 -1.20 -4.91
CA ILE A 132 18.28 -0.26 -4.36
C ILE A 132 19.68 -0.87 -4.48
N THR A 133 19.88 -2.12 -4.06
CA THR A 133 21.16 -2.82 -4.18
C THR A 133 21.63 -2.88 -5.65
N GLN A 134 20.74 -3.28 -6.56
CA GLN A 134 21.06 -3.35 -8.00
C GLN A 134 21.49 -2.00 -8.58
N ALA A 135 20.89 -0.90 -8.13
CA ALA A 135 21.22 0.43 -8.60
C ALA A 135 22.63 0.89 -8.18
N VAL A 136 23.16 0.38 -7.05
CA VAL A 136 24.44 0.86 -6.48
C VAL A 136 25.58 -0.17 -6.51
N GLN A 137 25.30 -1.45 -6.81
CA GLN A 137 26.28 -2.55 -6.76
C GLN A 137 27.48 -2.35 -7.70
N HIS A 138 27.28 -1.69 -8.83
CA HIS A 138 28.36 -1.40 -9.80
C HIS A 138 29.44 -0.45 -9.23
N LYS A 139 29.18 0.22 -8.11
CA LYS A 139 30.11 1.05 -7.34
C LYS A 139 30.59 0.38 -6.06
N GLY A 140 30.30 -0.91 -5.86
CA GLY A 140 30.72 -1.67 -4.67
C GLY A 140 29.86 -1.39 -3.43
N PHE A 141 28.64 -0.82 -3.60
CA PHE A 141 27.68 -0.58 -2.51
C PHE A 141 26.54 -1.60 -2.56
N TYR A 142 25.86 -1.76 -1.44
CA TYR A 142 24.62 -2.53 -1.33
C TYR A 142 23.73 -1.93 -0.26
N TYR A 143 22.43 -2.19 -0.32
CA TYR A 143 21.48 -1.83 0.72
C TYR A 143 21.49 -2.93 1.78
N ALA A 144 21.99 -2.61 2.98
CA ALA A 144 22.28 -3.58 4.02
C ALA A 144 21.07 -4.36 4.58
N PRO A 145 19.86 -3.79 4.80
CA PRO A 145 18.71 -4.58 5.19
C PRO A 145 18.35 -5.62 4.14
N ASP A 146 18.44 -6.91 4.53
CA ASP A 146 18.31 -8.06 3.64
C ASP A 146 17.25 -9.04 4.17
N PRO A 147 15.96 -8.68 4.19
CA PRO A 147 14.91 -9.62 4.54
C PRO A 147 14.74 -10.69 3.45
N SER A 148 14.27 -11.88 3.81
CA SER A 148 13.99 -12.97 2.87
C SER A 148 13.06 -12.54 1.71
N SER A 149 12.26 -11.50 1.92
CA SER A 149 11.36 -10.89 0.95
C SER A 149 11.96 -9.74 0.13
N GLN A 150 13.28 -9.52 0.15
CA GLN A 150 13.95 -8.35 -0.45
C GLN A 150 13.64 -8.13 -1.95
N ILE A 151 13.28 -9.18 -2.66
CA ILE A 151 12.88 -9.10 -4.07
C ILE A 151 11.49 -8.46 -4.26
N ALA A 152 10.66 -8.47 -3.23
CA ALA A 152 9.27 -8.03 -3.27
C ALA A 152 8.97 -6.90 -2.28
N CYS A 153 9.53 -6.93 -1.06
CA CYS A 153 9.24 -5.94 -0.03
C CYS A 153 9.64 -4.52 -0.48
N SER A 154 8.82 -3.55 -0.12
CA SER A 154 9.05 -2.14 -0.46
C SER A 154 9.74 -1.42 0.68
N ILE A 155 10.59 -0.43 0.35
CA ILE A 155 11.32 0.36 1.34
C ILE A 155 10.37 1.09 2.30
N GLY A 156 9.22 1.57 1.81
CA GLY A 156 8.20 2.21 2.65
C GLY A 156 7.58 1.24 3.66
N GLY A 157 7.40 -0.02 3.29
CA GLY A 157 6.95 -1.08 4.20
C GLY A 157 7.99 -1.36 5.28
N ASN A 158 9.28 -1.45 4.92
CA ASN A 158 10.36 -1.68 5.89
C ASN A 158 10.50 -0.55 6.91
N VAL A 159 10.17 0.69 6.54
CA VAL A 159 10.20 1.83 7.47
C VAL A 159 8.96 1.84 8.37
N ALA A 160 7.82 1.34 7.87
CA ALA A 160 6.55 1.35 8.58
C ALA A 160 6.41 0.21 9.60
N GLU A 161 7.15 -0.88 9.45
CA GLU A 161 7.20 -2.07 10.31
C GLU A 161 8.54 -2.18 11.05
#